data_147385e65fe04bf52aecc9ae1e7c72fa
#
_entry.id   147385e65fe04bf52aecc9ae1e7c72fa
#
_cell.length_a   1.000
_cell.length_b   1.000
_cell.length_c   1.000
_cell.angle_alpha   90.00
_cell.angle_beta   90.00
_cell.angle_gamma   90.00
#
_symmetry.space_group_name_H-M   'P 1'
#
loop_
_entity.id
_entity.type
_entity.pdbx_description
1 polymer ?
#
loop_
_entity_poly.entity_id
_entity_poly.type
_entity_poly.pdbx_seq_one_letter_code
_entity_poly.pdbx_strand_id
1 'polypeptide(L)'
;MPDQTASQLAPTPSPLTPSSSGTGTAPVDFLEYWMTGARELTTFRGHSHGVWSVAFAPDGLTLASGGVDRLVRIWDIETGRLQRSLRGHTADIRSVVFTPDGQTLATASEDRTIRLWNPNTGESKKLLFTRYDHNVVSLSLSPDGLMLARGGHNKDIKIWEITTGTELMTLLGKDQYDHHWSVCVVFSPDGVHLASGTDIGKIKLWEVLPSGEEKILHNGHSKHHDFETSETRGYFVEDDGGFQKPMDYWIGAMAFTPDAKLLITGSRDQTIKLFDMPHVAEQRTLKGHTAWVRALAVTPDSKVLISASDDATIRFWDLSNGRCFRTLKAHTAGVRSITLSPDGMKLASASWDRTVKLWEGGAERE
;
A
#
# COMPACT_ATOMS: atom_id res chain seq x y z
N MET A 1 -6.83 1.82 58.63
CA MET A 1 -6.30 0.74 57.82
C MET A 1 -7.10 0.72 56.52
N PRO A 2 -6.61 1.19 55.41
CA PRO A 2 -7.26 1.02 54.11
C PRO A 2 -6.61 -0.16 53.38
N ASP A 3 -7.48 -1.00 52.87
CA ASP A 3 -7.21 -2.22 52.12
C ASP A 3 -6.65 -1.88 50.74
N GLN A 4 -5.50 -2.46 50.40
CA GLN A 4 -4.88 -2.35 49.08
C GLN A 4 -5.28 -3.58 48.27
N THR A 5 -6.22 -3.43 47.36
CA THR A 5 -6.43 -4.40 46.27
C THR A 5 -5.70 -3.95 45.04
N ALA A 6 -4.49 -4.44 44.85
CA ALA A 6 -3.75 -4.36 43.60
C ALA A 6 -4.45 -5.22 42.55
N SER A 7 -5.02 -4.61 41.52
CA SER A 7 -5.50 -5.30 40.33
C SER A 7 -4.30 -5.77 39.52
N GLN A 8 -4.09 -7.08 39.48
CA GLN A 8 -3.12 -7.70 38.57
C GLN A 8 -3.62 -7.56 37.11
N LEU A 9 -2.86 -6.84 36.33
CA LEU A 9 -2.99 -6.85 34.89
C LEU A 9 -2.61 -8.25 34.39
N ALA A 10 -3.51 -8.87 33.64
CA ALA A 10 -3.27 -10.13 32.96
C ALA A 10 -2.11 -9.97 31.94
N PRO A 11 -1.27 -11.00 31.76
CA PRO A 11 -0.18 -10.94 30.80
C PRO A 11 -0.73 -10.89 29.38
N THR A 12 -0.18 -9.97 28.59
CA THR A 12 -0.41 -9.87 27.13
C THR A 12 -0.11 -11.20 26.46
N PRO A 13 -0.96 -11.69 25.55
CA PRO A 13 -0.66 -12.90 24.80
C PRO A 13 0.54 -12.64 23.89
N SER A 14 1.53 -13.50 23.98
CA SER A 14 2.67 -13.54 23.04
C SER A 14 2.18 -13.77 21.62
N PRO A 15 2.85 -13.20 20.60
CA PRO A 15 2.49 -13.45 19.22
C PRO A 15 2.57 -14.94 18.91
N LEU A 16 1.52 -15.46 18.29
CA LEU A 16 1.41 -16.85 17.86
C LEU A 16 2.55 -17.15 16.87
N THR A 17 3.55 -17.89 17.34
CA THR A 17 4.49 -18.57 16.45
C THR A 17 3.72 -19.66 15.72
N PRO A 18 3.82 -19.75 14.38
CA PRO A 18 3.19 -20.85 13.68
C PRO A 18 3.80 -22.17 14.15
N SER A 19 2.94 -23.10 14.59
CA SER A 19 3.33 -24.43 15.01
C SER A 19 3.96 -25.18 13.85
N SER A 20 5.26 -25.46 13.97
CA SER A 20 5.99 -26.32 13.04
C SER A 20 5.59 -27.78 13.26
N SER A 21 4.65 -28.27 12.46
CA SER A 21 4.46 -29.70 12.23
C SER A 21 4.23 -29.93 10.75
N GLY A 22 5.29 -30.23 10.03
CA GLY A 22 5.21 -30.58 8.59
C GLY A 22 6.58 -30.67 8.00
N THR A 23 6.99 -31.84 7.58
CA THR A 23 8.06 -32.24 6.63
C THR A 23 8.91 -31.09 6.08
N GLY A 24 10.18 -31.05 6.52
CA GLY A 24 11.12 -29.98 6.24
C GLY A 24 11.42 -29.79 4.75
N THR A 25 10.63 -28.95 4.12
CA THR A 25 11.07 -28.28 2.90
C THR A 25 11.97 -27.12 3.31
N ALA A 26 13.15 -26.99 2.70
CA ALA A 26 14.03 -25.86 2.92
C ALA A 26 13.24 -24.54 2.70
N PRO A 27 13.54 -23.46 3.47
CA PRO A 27 12.88 -22.18 3.26
C PRO A 27 13.06 -21.74 1.81
N VAL A 28 12.00 -21.22 1.21
CA VAL A 28 12.01 -20.74 -0.19
C VAL A 28 12.98 -19.56 -0.29
N ASP A 29 13.96 -19.65 -1.17
CA ASP A 29 14.74 -18.50 -1.59
C ASP A 29 13.96 -17.73 -2.66
N PHE A 30 13.26 -16.67 -2.25
CA PHE A 30 12.43 -15.87 -3.17
C PHE A 30 13.26 -15.18 -4.24
N LEU A 31 14.54 -14.88 -3.98
CA LEU A 31 15.40 -14.30 -5.00
C LEU A 31 15.62 -15.31 -6.14
N GLU A 32 16.02 -16.54 -5.83
CA GLU A 32 16.16 -17.60 -6.84
C GLU A 32 14.82 -17.91 -7.50
N TYR A 33 13.76 -18.02 -6.70
CA TYR A 33 12.41 -18.33 -7.20
C TYR A 33 11.93 -17.33 -8.26
N TRP A 34 12.05 -16.03 -8.01
CA TRP A 34 11.65 -15.01 -8.98
C TRP A 34 12.71 -14.75 -10.06
N MET A 35 13.97 -15.13 -9.83
CA MET A 35 15.02 -15.08 -10.86
C MET A 35 14.87 -16.18 -11.93
N THR A 36 14.40 -17.37 -11.56
CA THR A 36 14.28 -18.50 -12.49
C THR A 36 13.13 -18.33 -13.46
N GLY A 37 12.03 -17.68 -13.07
CA GLY A 37 10.90 -17.44 -13.95
C GLY A 37 9.88 -16.48 -13.37
N ALA A 38 8.99 -16.02 -14.23
CA ALA A 38 7.73 -15.38 -13.87
C ALA A 38 6.76 -15.56 -15.05
N ARG A 39 5.78 -16.40 -14.86
CA ARG A 39 4.78 -16.73 -15.90
C ARG A 39 3.40 -16.23 -15.53
N GLU A 40 2.63 -15.84 -16.52
CA GLU A 40 1.21 -15.53 -16.35
C GLU A 40 0.43 -16.84 -16.16
N LEU A 41 -0.28 -16.94 -15.03
CA LEU A 41 -1.17 -18.08 -14.76
C LEU A 41 -2.57 -17.82 -15.33
N THR A 42 -3.07 -16.61 -15.10
CA THR A 42 -4.45 -16.29 -15.48
C THR A 42 -4.63 -14.77 -15.66
N THR A 43 -5.57 -14.42 -16.53
CA THR A 43 -6.06 -13.04 -16.69
C THR A 43 -7.54 -12.98 -16.28
N PHE A 44 -7.84 -12.25 -15.21
CA PHE A 44 -9.21 -11.98 -14.78
C PHE A 44 -9.80 -10.84 -15.61
N ARG A 45 -10.89 -11.13 -16.32
CA ARG A 45 -11.60 -10.15 -17.16
C ARG A 45 -13.00 -9.90 -16.62
N GLY A 46 -13.43 -8.66 -16.63
CA GLY A 46 -14.78 -8.32 -16.17
C GLY A 46 -14.94 -6.85 -15.79
N HIS A 47 -13.88 -6.16 -15.38
CA HIS A 47 -13.92 -4.71 -15.21
C HIS A 47 -14.17 -4.04 -16.57
N SER A 48 -15.12 -3.09 -16.60
CA SER A 48 -15.42 -2.33 -17.83
C SER A 48 -14.46 -1.17 -18.06
N HIS A 49 -13.73 -0.77 -17.03
CA HIS A 49 -12.76 0.33 -17.04
C HIS A 49 -11.49 -0.07 -16.28
N GLY A 50 -10.52 0.84 -16.20
CA GLY A 50 -9.25 0.62 -15.53
C GLY A 50 -9.41 0.15 -14.08
N VAL A 51 -8.50 -0.74 -13.65
CA VAL A 51 -8.46 -1.28 -12.28
C VAL A 51 -7.39 -0.53 -11.51
N TRP A 52 -7.80 0.05 -10.37
CA TRP A 52 -6.91 0.83 -9.52
C TRP A 52 -6.16 0.01 -8.49
N SER A 53 -6.81 -0.98 -7.92
CA SER A 53 -6.28 -1.70 -6.76
C SER A 53 -6.65 -3.17 -6.80
N VAL A 54 -5.74 -4.02 -6.32
CA VAL A 54 -5.91 -5.46 -6.14
C VAL A 54 -5.31 -5.88 -4.80
N ALA A 55 -5.95 -6.82 -4.11
CA ALA A 55 -5.48 -7.40 -2.88
C ALA A 55 -5.75 -8.90 -2.82
N PHE A 56 -4.79 -9.69 -2.32
CA PHE A 56 -5.02 -11.08 -1.90
C PHE A 56 -5.77 -11.11 -0.58
N ALA A 57 -6.69 -12.05 -0.45
CA ALA A 57 -7.17 -12.44 0.86
C ALA A 57 -6.08 -13.24 1.60
N PRO A 58 -6.09 -13.24 2.94
CA PRO A 58 -5.08 -13.95 3.74
C PRO A 58 -5.07 -15.47 3.53
N ASP A 59 -6.16 -16.04 3.02
CA ASP A 59 -6.25 -17.46 2.65
C ASP A 59 -5.42 -17.83 1.40
N GLY A 60 -4.96 -16.82 0.64
CA GLY A 60 -4.26 -17.02 -0.62
C GLY A 60 -5.11 -17.61 -1.76
N LEU A 61 -6.42 -17.78 -1.55
CA LEU A 61 -7.35 -18.41 -2.52
C LEU A 61 -8.25 -17.40 -3.23
N THR A 62 -8.32 -16.19 -2.68
CA THR A 62 -9.25 -15.15 -3.12
C THR A 62 -8.51 -13.85 -3.46
N LEU A 63 -8.92 -13.18 -4.53
CA LEU A 63 -8.50 -11.82 -4.86
C LEU A 63 -9.68 -10.86 -4.80
N ALA A 64 -9.44 -9.64 -4.32
CA ALA A 64 -10.34 -8.52 -4.49
C ALA A 64 -9.72 -7.48 -5.44
N SER A 65 -10.54 -6.89 -6.32
CA SER A 65 -10.11 -5.79 -7.18
C SER A 65 -11.15 -4.67 -7.21
N GLY A 66 -10.69 -3.42 -7.32
CA GLY A 66 -11.52 -2.23 -7.40
C GLY A 66 -11.05 -1.29 -8.50
N GLY A 67 -11.97 -0.60 -9.16
CA GLY A 67 -11.60 0.24 -10.30
C GLY A 67 -12.59 1.37 -10.61
N VAL A 68 -12.39 1.96 -11.77
CA VAL A 68 -13.15 3.10 -12.33
C VAL A 68 -14.62 2.73 -12.58
N ASP A 69 -14.93 1.46 -12.75
CA ASP A 69 -16.31 1.00 -12.94
C ASP A 69 -17.13 0.97 -11.63
N ARG A 70 -16.57 1.45 -10.51
CA ARG A 70 -17.20 1.58 -9.20
C ARG A 70 -17.60 0.25 -8.55
N LEU A 71 -17.06 -0.85 -9.05
CA LEU A 71 -17.32 -2.20 -8.55
C LEU A 71 -16.12 -2.77 -7.85
N VAL A 72 -16.36 -3.43 -6.73
CA VAL A 72 -15.40 -4.38 -6.17
C VAL A 72 -15.73 -5.75 -6.71
N ARG A 73 -14.73 -6.46 -7.21
CA ARG A 73 -14.87 -7.85 -7.65
C ARG A 73 -14.08 -8.79 -6.79
N ILE A 74 -14.69 -9.89 -6.44
CA ILE A 74 -14.07 -10.99 -5.71
C ILE A 74 -13.89 -12.15 -6.69
N TRP A 75 -12.66 -12.62 -6.80
CA TRP A 75 -12.24 -13.64 -7.76
C TRP A 75 -11.71 -14.85 -7.03
N ASP A 76 -12.02 -16.02 -7.56
CA ASP A 76 -11.42 -17.28 -7.17
C ASP A 76 -10.12 -17.49 -7.95
N ILE A 77 -9.03 -17.75 -7.24
CA ILE A 77 -7.69 -17.83 -7.82
C ILE A 77 -7.50 -19.15 -8.59
N GLU A 78 -8.04 -20.24 -8.06
CA GLU A 78 -7.87 -21.56 -8.65
C GLU A 78 -8.62 -21.70 -9.97
N THR A 79 -9.88 -21.23 -9.98
CA THR A 79 -10.74 -21.35 -11.16
C THR A 79 -10.67 -20.16 -12.12
N GLY A 80 -10.09 -19.03 -11.67
CA GLY A 80 -10.07 -17.77 -12.42
C GLY A 80 -11.43 -17.08 -12.53
N ARG A 81 -12.46 -17.55 -11.82
CA ARG A 81 -13.85 -17.09 -11.96
C ARG A 81 -14.19 -15.96 -11.02
N LEU A 82 -15.08 -15.11 -11.49
CA LEU A 82 -15.72 -14.09 -10.65
C LEU A 82 -16.69 -14.77 -9.68
N GLN A 83 -16.40 -14.65 -8.38
CA GLN A 83 -17.28 -15.12 -7.33
C GLN A 83 -18.39 -14.10 -7.02
N ARG A 84 -18.02 -12.81 -6.92
CA ARG A 84 -18.95 -11.74 -6.53
C ARG A 84 -18.59 -10.40 -7.16
N SER A 85 -19.62 -9.53 -7.26
CA SER A 85 -19.47 -8.10 -7.53
C SER A 85 -20.19 -7.32 -6.43
N LEU A 86 -19.44 -6.54 -5.65
CA LEU A 86 -19.99 -5.70 -4.58
C LEU A 86 -20.35 -4.33 -5.16
N ARG A 87 -21.57 -3.91 -4.91
CA ARG A 87 -22.13 -2.64 -5.40
C ARG A 87 -22.41 -1.71 -4.22
N GLY A 88 -22.12 -0.43 -4.38
CA GLY A 88 -22.43 0.57 -3.35
C GLY A 88 -21.64 1.85 -3.49
N HIS A 89 -20.39 1.80 -3.93
CA HIS A 89 -19.63 3.00 -4.25
C HIS A 89 -20.21 3.72 -5.47
N THR A 90 -20.17 5.05 -5.42
CA THR A 90 -20.73 5.92 -6.47
C THR A 90 -19.67 6.60 -7.34
N ALA A 91 -18.39 6.41 -6.99
CA ALA A 91 -17.24 6.87 -7.76
C ALA A 91 -16.14 5.80 -7.79
N ASP A 92 -14.99 6.12 -8.37
CA ASP A 92 -13.84 5.22 -8.55
C ASP A 92 -13.39 4.60 -7.23
N ILE A 93 -13.12 3.29 -7.23
CA ILE A 93 -12.55 2.59 -6.08
C ILE A 93 -11.03 2.63 -6.22
N ARG A 94 -10.38 3.32 -5.29
CA ARG A 94 -8.94 3.61 -5.33
C ARG A 94 -8.09 2.62 -4.56
N SER A 95 -8.64 2.04 -3.50
CA SER A 95 -7.91 1.10 -2.65
C SER A 95 -8.82 -0.01 -2.16
N VAL A 96 -8.29 -1.22 -2.12
CA VAL A 96 -8.92 -2.40 -1.53
C VAL A 96 -7.91 -3.12 -0.64
N VAL A 97 -8.30 -3.48 0.58
CA VAL A 97 -7.44 -4.20 1.53
C VAL A 97 -8.26 -5.19 2.35
N PHE A 98 -7.74 -6.40 2.56
CA PHE A 98 -8.34 -7.39 3.48
C PHE A 98 -7.77 -7.24 4.87
N THR A 99 -8.60 -7.40 5.90
CA THR A 99 -8.09 -7.62 7.26
C THR A 99 -7.29 -8.91 7.34
N PRO A 100 -6.28 -9.01 8.25
CA PRO A 100 -5.44 -10.20 8.37
C PRO A 100 -6.20 -11.50 8.68
N ASP A 101 -7.38 -11.39 9.29
CA ASP A 101 -8.29 -12.52 9.55
C ASP A 101 -9.17 -12.90 8.33
N GLY A 102 -9.10 -12.12 7.25
CA GLY A 102 -9.91 -12.31 6.04
C GLY A 102 -11.41 -12.05 6.20
N GLN A 103 -11.87 -11.63 7.37
CA GLN A 103 -13.30 -11.47 7.66
C GLN A 103 -13.87 -10.16 7.18
N THR A 104 -13.01 -9.19 6.86
CA THR A 104 -13.44 -7.87 6.40
C THR A 104 -12.59 -7.43 5.21
N LEU A 105 -13.26 -6.91 4.19
CA LEU A 105 -12.64 -6.19 3.08
C LEU A 105 -12.95 -4.71 3.25
N ALA A 106 -11.94 -3.87 3.34
CA ALA A 106 -12.09 -2.42 3.32
C ALA A 106 -11.82 -1.87 1.92
N THR A 107 -12.67 -0.95 1.48
CA THR A 107 -12.55 -0.30 0.17
C THR A 107 -12.70 1.20 0.31
N ALA A 108 -11.83 1.95 -0.36
CA ALA A 108 -11.85 3.40 -0.39
C ALA A 108 -12.19 3.93 -1.78
N SER A 109 -12.97 5.00 -1.83
CA SER A 109 -13.46 5.55 -3.08
C SER A 109 -13.37 7.08 -3.13
N GLU A 110 -13.35 7.58 -4.36
CA GLU A 110 -13.51 9.00 -4.66
C GLU A 110 -14.92 9.53 -4.29
N ASP A 111 -15.86 8.64 -3.94
CA ASP A 111 -17.15 9.03 -3.35
C ASP A 111 -17.03 9.51 -1.90
N ARG A 112 -15.80 9.64 -1.38
CA ARG A 112 -15.46 10.12 -0.03
C ARG A 112 -15.86 9.17 1.08
N THR A 113 -16.07 7.90 0.75
CA THR A 113 -16.42 6.88 1.72
C THR A 113 -15.41 5.75 1.75
N ILE A 114 -15.31 5.13 2.92
CA ILE A 114 -14.71 3.82 3.09
C ILE A 114 -15.83 2.86 3.45
N ARG A 115 -15.92 1.75 2.73
CA ARG A 115 -16.90 0.70 3.02
C ARG A 115 -16.18 -0.54 3.54
N LEU A 116 -16.76 -1.11 4.59
CA LEU A 116 -16.35 -2.39 5.14
C LEU A 116 -17.36 -3.45 4.70
N TRP A 117 -16.89 -4.51 4.10
CA TRP A 117 -17.69 -5.58 3.54
C TRP A 117 -17.37 -6.92 4.20
N ASN A 118 -18.35 -7.80 4.26
CA ASN A 118 -18.11 -9.22 4.43
C ASN A 118 -17.77 -9.82 3.04
N PRO A 119 -16.54 -10.26 2.79
CA PRO A 119 -16.16 -10.77 1.47
C PRO A 119 -16.91 -12.04 1.09
N ASN A 120 -17.31 -12.86 2.07
CA ASN A 120 -17.99 -14.14 1.85
C ASN A 120 -19.47 -13.97 1.50
N THR A 121 -20.17 -13.01 2.12
CA THR A 121 -21.59 -12.76 1.83
C THR A 121 -21.80 -11.65 0.81
N GLY A 122 -20.85 -10.72 0.72
CA GLY A 122 -20.96 -9.48 -0.08
C GLY A 122 -21.74 -8.36 0.60
N GLU A 123 -22.13 -8.55 1.85
CA GLU A 123 -22.86 -7.54 2.60
C GLU A 123 -21.97 -6.39 3.06
N SER A 124 -22.48 -5.17 2.96
CA SER A 124 -21.82 -3.99 3.54
C SER A 124 -22.02 -3.99 5.06
N LYS A 125 -20.94 -4.20 5.80
CA LYS A 125 -20.96 -4.20 7.27
C LYS A 125 -21.05 -2.78 7.82
N LYS A 126 -20.33 -1.83 7.22
CA LYS A 126 -20.19 -0.47 7.72
C LYS A 126 -19.82 0.51 6.62
N LEU A 127 -20.23 1.75 6.81
CA LEU A 127 -19.85 2.88 5.97
C LEU A 127 -19.19 3.93 6.88
N LEU A 128 -17.94 4.29 6.55
CA LEU A 128 -17.19 5.34 7.22
C LEU A 128 -17.17 6.56 6.32
N PHE A 129 -17.61 7.68 6.83
CA PHE A 129 -17.62 8.95 6.10
C PHE A 129 -16.34 9.72 6.41
N THR A 130 -15.69 10.22 5.37
CA THR A 130 -14.65 11.22 5.54
C THR A 130 -15.31 12.58 5.54
N ARG A 131 -15.27 13.30 6.67
CA ARG A 131 -16.02 14.54 6.92
C ARG A 131 -15.71 15.71 5.97
N TYR A 132 -14.71 15.60 5.11
CA TYR A 132 -14.24 16.66 4.21
C TYR A 132 -14.38 16.26 2.75
N ASP A 133 -14.50 17.25 1.87
CA ASP A 133 -14.77 17.14 0.44
C ASP A 133 -13.65 16.53 -0.41
N HIS A 134 -12.83 15.64 0.14
CA HIS A 134 -11.64 15.14 -0.52
C HIS A 134 -11.65 13.62 -0.72
N ASN A 135 -11.09 13.20 -1.84
CA ASN A 135 -11.02 11.80 -2.27
C ASN A 135 -10.13 10.96 -1.35
N VAL A 136 -10.57 9.75 -1.01
CA VAL A 136 -9.73 8.75 -0.35
C VAL A 136 -8.97 7.97 -1.42
N VAL A 137 -7.65 7.93 -1.31
CA VAL A 137 -6.78 7.36 -2.34
C VAL A 137 -6.08 6.10 -1.86
N SER A 138 -5.71 6.04 -0.59
CA SER A 138 -4.91 4.95 -0.01
C SER A 138 -5.48 4.48 1.31
N LEU A 139 -5.48 3.18 1.52
CA LEU A 139 -5.76 2.52 2.79
C LEU A 139 -4.56 1.69 3.23
N SER A 140 -4.35 1.63 4.54
CA SER A 140 -3.43 0.69 5.16
C SER A 140 -4.03 0.17 6.46
N LEU A 141 -3.82 -1.12 6.71
CA LEU A 141 -4.23 -1.79 7.94
C LEU A 141 -3.03 -1.94 8.86
N SER A 142 -3.27 -1.80 10.17
CA SER A 142 -2.29 -2.23 11.16
C SER A 142 -2.08 -3.76 11.09
N PRO A 143 -0.91 -4.26 11.47
CA PRO A 143 -0.60 -5.69 11.37
C PRO A 143 -1.54 -6.60 12.18
N ASP A 144 -2.11 -6.08 13.27
CA ASP A 144 -3.12 -6.78 14.07
C ASP A 144 -4.54 -6.72 13.46
N GLY A 145 -4.72 -5.92 12.40
CA GLY A 145 -6.00 -5.74 11.72
C GLY A 145 -7.03 -4.89 12.48
N LEU A 146 -6.66 -4.28 13.61
CA LEU A 146 -7.59 -3.52 14.43
C LEU A 146 -7.77 -2.08 13.95
N MET A 147 -6.73 -1.50 13.33
CA MET A 147 -6.74 -0.12 12.88
C MET A 147 -6.69 -0.01 11.37
N LEU A 148 -7.42 0.95 10.82
CA LEU A 148 -7.44 1.32 9.40
C LEU A 148 -7.04 2.78 9.25
N ALA A 149 -5.93 3.03 8.57
CA ALA A 149 -5.49 4.36 8.19
C ALA A 149 -5.90 4.71 6.76
N ARG A 150 -6.24 5.97 6.53
CA ARG A 150 -6.47 6.52 5.19
C ARG A 150 -5.54 7.67 4.87
N GLY A 151 -5.05 7.70 3.63
CA GLY A 151 -4.49 8.86 2.96
C GLY A 151 -5.37 9.29 1.79
N GLY A 152 -5.23 10.55 1.37
CA GLY A 152 -6.01 11.08 0.26
C GLY A 152 -5.57 12.49 -0.12
N HIS A 153 -6.40 13.17 -0.91
CA HIS A 153 -6.16 14.58 -1.28
C HIS A 153 -6.45 15.52 -0.10
N ASN A 154 -5.94 15.16 1.07
CA ASN A 154 -6.07 15.89 2.34
C ASN A 154 -4.72 16.02 3.01
N LYS A 155 -4.62 17.01 3.88
CA LYS A 155 -3.47 17.21 4.78
C LYS A 155 -3.45 16.22 5.93
N ASP A 156 -4.64 15.72 6.31
CA ASP A 156 -4.85 14.84 7.45
C ASP A 156 -4.80 13.38 7.06
N ILE A 157 -4.31 12.57 7.96
CA ILE A 157 -4.45 11.12 7.94
C ILE A 157 -5.42 10.77 9.07
N LYS A 158 -6.42 9.96 8.77
CA LYS A 158 -7.36 9.49 9.77
C LYS A 158 -7.17 8.01 10.02
N ILE A 159 -7.32 7.63 11.29
CA ILE A 159 -7.22 6.24 11.74
C ILE A 159 -8.51 5.88 12.47
N TRP A 160 -9.10 4.75 12.08
CA TRP A 160 -10.31 4.20 12.69
C TRP A 160 -10.03 2.82 13.29
N GLU A 161 -10.77 2.51 14.34
CA GLU A 161 -10.97 1.14 14.79
C GLU A 161 -11.95 0.43 13.87
N ILE A 162 -11.56 -0.72 13.32
CA ILE A 162 -12.35 -1.44 12.30
C ILE A 162 -13.64 -2.01 12.89
N THR A 163 -13.57 -2.57 14.09
CA THR A 163 -14.71 -3.26 14.72
C THR A 163 -15.85 -2.33 15.02
N THR A 164 -15.56 -1.19 15.63
CA THR A 164 -16.55 -0.18 16.02
C THR A 164 -16.81 0.85 14.92
N GLY A 165 -15.79 1.10 14.05
CA GLY A 165 -15.75 2.20 13.09
C GLY A 165 -15.60 3.57 13.75
N THR A 166 -15.12 3.60 14.98
CA THR A 166 -14.81 4.83 15.69
C THR A 166 -13.53 5.44 15.15
N GLU A 167 -13.55 6.75 14.89
CA GLU A 167 -12.32 7.49 14.58
C GLU A 167 -11.47 7.57 15.85
N LEU A 168 -10.29 6.96 15.82
CA LEU A 168 -9.36 6.93 16.95
C LEU A 168 -8.51 8.19 17.00
N MET A 169 -7.99 8.62 15.84
CA MET A 169 -7.14 9.79 15.78
C MET A 169 -7.13 10.43 14.39
N THR A 170 -6.79 11.70 14.37
CA THR A 170 -6.47 12.46 13.16
C THR A 170 -5.05 13.00 13.29
N LEU A 171 -4.16 12.57 12.40
CA LEU A 171 -2.79 13.03 12.34
C LEU A 171 -2.73 14.25 11.42
N LEU A 172 -2.33 15.38 11.97
CA LEU A 172 -2.17 16.66 11.26
C LEU A 172 -0.70 17.03 11.27
N GLY A 173 -0.14 17.38 10.12
CA GLY A 173 1.21 17.93 10.06
C GLY A 173 1.35 19.17 10.98
N LYS A 174 2.46 19.25 11.72
CA LYS A 174 2.74 20.37 12.64
C LYS A 174 2.82 21.72 11.93
N ASP A 175 3.04 21.71 10.64
CA ASP A 175 3.22 22.91 9.84
C ASP A 175 1.86 23.44 9.38
N GLN A 176 1.36 24.52 9.98
CA GLN A 176 0.09 25.16 9.60
C GLN A 176 0.07 25.66 8.14
N TYR A 177 1.24 25.75 7.51
CA TYR A 177 1.43 26.11 6.11
C TYR A 177 1.64 24.90 5.21
N ASP A 178 1.67 23.67 5.77
CA ASP A 178 1.81 22.43 4.99
C ASP A 178 0.47 22.11 4.31
N HIS A 179 0.31 22.61 3.09
CA HIS A 179 -0.89 22.41 2.26
C HIS A 179 -0.79 21.14 1.39
N HIS A 180 0.12 20.21 1.71
CA HIS A 180 0.42 19.06 0.90
C HIS A 180 -0.48 17.86 1.24
N TRP A 181 -0.86 17.12 0.20
CA TRP A 181 -1.72 15.94 0.34
C TRP A 181 -0.92 14.73 0.80
N SER A 182 -1.45 13.99 1.77
CA SER A 182 -0.91 12.69 2.18
C SER A 182 -1.49 11.60 1.28
N VAL A 183 -0.86 11.35 0.15
CA VAL A 183 -1.43 10.57 -0.97
C VAL A 183 -1.40 9.07 -0.73
N CYS A 184 -0.35 8.57 -0.08
CA CYS A 184 -0.23 7.15 0.29
C CYS A 184 0.16 7.01 1.75
N VAL A 185 -0.32 5.94 2.37
CA VAL A 185 -0.05 5.59 3.76
C VAL A 185 0.29 4.11 3.86
N VAL A 186 1.17 3.75 4.79
CA VAL A 186 1.52 2.36 5.09
C VAL A 186 1.91 2.21 6.57
N PHE A 187 1.30 1.25 7.26
CA PHE A 187 1.74 0.83 8.59
C PHE A 187 3.05 0.07 8.52
N SER A 188 3.90 0.28 9.51
CA SER A 188 5.08 -0.57 9.71
C SER A 188 4.67 -1.97 10.17
N PRO A 189 5.47 -3.01 9.89
CA PRO A 189 5.17 -4.40 10.27
C PRO A 189 5.06 -4.64 11.78
N ASP A 190 5.67 -3.76 12.60
CA ASP A 190 5.58 -3.79 14.07
C ASP A 190 4.32 -3.06 14.60
N GLY A 191 3.59 -2.35 13.72
CA GLY A 191 2.40 -1.58 14.09
C GLY A 191 2.68 -0.27 14.85
N VAL A 192 3.94 0.04 15.12
CA VAL A 192 4.33 1.22 15.92
C VAL A 192 4.29 2.50 15.10
N HIS A 193 4.62 2.39 13.80
CA HIS A 193 4.72 3.54 12.93
C HIS A 193 3.73 3.49 11.76
N LEU A 194 3.35 4.67 11.29
CA LEU A 194 2.68 4.87 10.02
C LEU A 194 3.55 5.80 9.17
N ALA A 195 3.88 5.38 7.96
CA ALA A 195 4.55 6.26 7.00
C ALA A 195 3.54 6.86 6.03
N SER A 196 3.73 8.10 5.64
CA SER A 196 2.94 8.76 4.61
C SER A 196 3.83 9.48 3.59
N GLY A 197 3.43 9.37 2.32
CA GLY A 197 4.07 10.06 1.20
C GLY A 197 3.20 11.21 0.69
N THR A 198 3.82 12.34 0.35
CA THR A 198 3.11 13.53 -0.08
C THR A 198 3.21 13.79 -1.58
N ASP A 199 2.37 14.71 -2.06
CA ASP A 199 2.34 15.19 -3.45
C ASP A 199 3.56 16.04 -3.86
N ILE A 200 4.44 16.37 -2.92
CA ILE A 200 5.70 17.07 -3.18
C ILE A 200 6.94 16.22 -2.89
N GLY A 201 6.76 14.92 -2.66
CA GLY A 201 7.86 13.99 -2.42
C GLY A 201 8.39 13.95 -0.99
N LYS A 202 7.73 14.58 -0.03
CA LYS A 202 8.08 14.44 1.40
C LYS A 202 7.56 13.11 1.95
N ILE A 203 8.35 12.53 2.86
CA ILE A 203 7.97 11.37 3.67
C ILE A 203 7.76 11.85 5.09
N LYS A 204 6.63 11.48 5.68
CA LYS A 204 6.34 11.71 7.10
C LYS A 204 6.22 10.36 7.79
N LEU A 205 6.85 10.23 8.95
CA LEU A 205 6.69 9.08 9.84
C LEU A 205 5.96 9.54 11.09
N TRP A 206 4.94 8.77 11.45
CA TRP A 206 4.06 9.04 12.56
C TRP A 206 4.20 7.91 13.57
N GLU A 207 4.32 8.23 14.83
CA GLU A 207 4.18 7.26 15.90
C GLU A 207 2.70 7.08 16.22
N VAL A 208 2.20 5.86 16.11
CA VAL A 208 0.75 5.55 16.24
C VAL A 208 0.35 5.26 17.69
N LEU A 209 1.32 5.19 18.60
CA LEU A 209 1.06 5.05 20.03
C LEU A 209 0.46 6.34 20.63
N PRO A 210 -0.02 6.32 21.90
CA PRO A 210 -0.88 7.35 22.49
C PRO A 210 -0.38 8.80 22.42
N SER A 211 0.89 9.01 22.11
CA SER A 211 1.47 10.35 21.97
C SER A 211 1.05 11.05 20.67
N GLY A 212 0.74 10.32 19.60
CA GLY A 212 0.41 10.90 18.28
C GLY A 212 1.50 11.84 17.73
N GLU A 213 2.75 11.67 18.17
CA GLU A 213 3.84 12.55 17.78
C GLU A 213 4.25 12.34 16.31
N GLU A 214 4.33 13.45 15.58
CA GLU A 214 4.86 13.49 14.23
C GLU A 214 6.38 13.66 14.26
N LYS A 215 7.08 12.80 13.53
CA LYS A 215 8.47 13.00 13.18
C LYS A 215 8.59 13.16 11.67
N ILE A 216 8.81 14.38 11.19
CA ILE A 216 9.10 14.63 9.78
C ILE A 216 10.51 14.13 9.50
N LEU A 217 10.64 13.17 8.59
CA LEU A 217 11.89 12.45 8.45
C LEU A 217 12.70 12.82 7.23
N HIS A 218 12.12 13.27 6.10
CA HIS A 218 12.91 13.64 4.93
C HIS A 218 12.14 14.24 3.75
N ASN A 219 12.87 15.01 2.92
CA ASN A 219 12.49 15.38 1.55
C ASN A 219 12.77 14.21 0.59
N GLY A 220 12.05 13.08 0.72
CA GLY A 220 12.34 11.81 0.07
C GLY A 220 12.74 11.89 -1.41
N HIS A 221 11.86 12.39 -2.27
CA HIS A 221 12.11 12.54 -3.72
C HIS A 221 12.32 13.98 -4.17
N SER A 222 12.20 14.96 -3.26
CA SER A 222 12.41 16.38 -3.60
C SER A 222 13.87 16.69 -3.90
N LYS A 223 14.14 17.41 -5.00
CA LYS A 223 15.47 17.91 -5.33
C LYS A 223 15.87 19.16 -4.52
N HIS A 224 14.95 19.79 -3.81
CA HIS A 224 15.21 20.97 -3.04
C HIS A 224 15.59 20.61 -1.60
N HIS A 225 16.89 20.62 -1.34
CA HIS A 225 17.49 20.37 -0.02
C HIS A 225 17.30 21.51 0.99
N ASP A 226 16.83 22.69 0.55
CA ASP A 226 16.86 23.90 1.36
C ASP A 226 15.55 24.70 1.31
N PHE A 227 14.52 24.24 2.04
CA PHE A 227 13.39 25.12 2.36
C PHE A 227 13.18 25.30 3.86
N GLU A 228 14.29 25.40 4.63
CA GLU A 228 14.26 25.89 6.00
C GLU A 228 14.51 27.41 6.10
N THR A 229 14.64 28.14 5.01
CA THR A 229 14.72 29.59 5.06
C THR A 229 13.37 30.21 4.74
N SER A 230 12.93 31.04 5.64
CA SER A 230 11.66 31.74 5.76
C SER A 230 11.25 32.67 4.61
N GLU A 231 11.80 32.56 3.41
CA GLU A 231 11.59 33.54 2.34
C GLU A 231 11.17 33.01 0.98
N THR A 232 10.99 31.70 0.79
CA THR A 232 10.44 31.21 -0.48
C THR A 232 8.96 30.88 -0.33
N ARG A 233 8.13 31.89 -0.54
CA ARG A 233 6.70 31.71 -0.86
C ARG A 233 6.60 30.81 -2.07
N GLY A 234 6.06 29.59 -1.88
CA GLY A 234 5.66 28.73 -2.99
C GLY A 234 4.58 29.47 -3.79
N TYR A 235 4.93 29.92 -4.96
CA TYR A 235 3.97 30.53 -5.88
C TYR A 235 3.08 29.45 -6.44
N PHE A 236 1.80 29.51 -6.13
CA PHE A 236 0.75 28.89 -6.93
C PHE A 236 0.56 29.76 -8.15
N VAL A 237 0.42 29.12 -9.29
CA VAL A 237 0.05 29.82 -10.49
C VAL A 237 -1.23 29.24 -11.03
N GLU A 238 -2.21 30.10 -11.08
CA GLU A 238 -3.48 29.88 -11.73
C GLU A 238 -3.32 29.84 -13.27
N ASP A 239 -4.30 29.27 -13.94
CA ASP A 239 -4.33 28.86 -15.34
C ASP A 239 -4.30 29.98 -16.40
N ASP A 240 -3.50 31.00 -16.22
CA ASP A 240 -3.31 32.07 -17.19
C ASP A 240 -1.84 32.33 -17.61
N GLY A 241 -1.02 31.30 -17.53
CA GLY A 241 0.38 31.34 -18.02
C GLY A 241 1.45 31.31 -16.96
N GLY A 242 1.15 30.91 -15.79
CA GLY A 242 2.05 30.84 -14.70
C GLY A 242 2.45 29.44 -14.23
N PHE A 243 3.33 29.36 -13.28
CA PHE A 243 4.19 28.27 -12.82
C PHE A 243 3.45 26.97 -12.49
N GLN A 244 3.70 25.92 -13.22
CA GLN A 244 3.24 24.57 -12.83
C GLN A 244 3.94 24.13 -11.55
N LYS A 245 3.16 23.73 -10.55
CA LYS A 245 3.65 22.98 -9.39
C LYS A 245 4.52 21.84 -9.90
N PRO A 246 5.75 21.64 -9.44
CA PRO A 246 6.52 20.47 -9.86
C PRO A 246 5.86 19.20 -9.30
N MET A 247 4.87 18.68 -10.04
CA MET A 247 4.18 17.43 -9.70
C MET A 247 5.07 16.19 -9.91
N ASP A 248 6.34 16.39 -10.25
CA ASP A 248 7.25 15.31 -10.62
C ASP A 248 7.72 14.47 -9.44
N TYR A 249 7.52 14.93 -8.21
CA TYR A 249 8.03 14.26 -7.00
C TYR A 249 6.98 13.50 -6.19
N TRP A 250 5.76 13.45 -6.66
CA TRP A 250 4.66 12.79 -5.97
C TRP A 250 5.00 11.33 -5.61
N ILE A 251 4.94 11.01 -4.31
CA ILE A 251 5.12 9.63 -3.82
C ILE A 251 3.79 8.89 -3.99
N GLY A 252 3.73 7.97 -4.95
CA GLY A 252 2.53 7.20 -5.28
C GLY A 252 2.46 5.83 -4.63
N ALA A 253 3.59 5.33 -4.12
CA ALA A 253 3.68 4.02 -3.50
C ALA A 253 4.67 4.01 -2.34
N MET A 254 4.35 3.27 -1.30
CA MET A 254 5.23 3.02 -0.15
C MET A 254 5.08 1.59 0.32
N ALA A 255 6.17 1.00 0.80
CA ALA A 255 6.19 -0.31 1.43
C ALA A 255 7.30 -0.38 2.49
N PHE A 256 7.04 -1.03 3.62
CA PHE A 256 8.10 -1.49 4.51
C PHE A 256 8.56 -2.87 4.07
N THR A 257 9.82 -3.20 4.34
CA THR A 257 10.24 -4.60 4.31
C THR A 257 9.63 -5.34 5.50
N PRO A 258 9.28 -6.63 5.37
CA PRO A 258 8.71 -7.42 6.46
C PRO A 258 9.55 -7.43 7.75
N ASP A 259 10.88 -7.30 7.64
CA ASP A 259 11.81 -7.19 8.77
C ASP A 259 11.88 -5.76 9.37
N ALA A 260 11.06 -4.83 8.87
CA ALA A 260 10.98 -3.43 9.26
C ALA A 260 12.28 -2.62 9.13
N LYS A 261 13.31 -3.12 8.42
CA LYS A 261 14.58 -2.42 8.29
C LYS A 261 14.62 -1.36 7.21
N LEU A 262 13.77 -1.48 6.20
CA LEU A 262 13.71 -0.52 5.10
C LEU A 262 12.29 0.02 4.92
N LEU A 263 12.20 1.32 4.66
CA LEU A 263 11.06 1.97 4.03
C LEU A 263 11.39 2.21 2.57
N ILE A 264 10.53 1.79 1.66
CA ILE A 264 10.72 1.89 0.22
C ILE A 264 9.64 2.78 -0.35
N THR A 265 10.01 3.72 -1.23
CA THR A 265 9.06 4.65 -1.86
C THR A 265 9.21 4.62 -3.37
N GLY A 266 8.10 4.70 -4.07
CA GLY A 266 8.01 4.85 -5.51
C GLY A 266 7.36 6.16 -5.89
N SER A 267 7.94 6.89 -6.85
CA SER A 267 7.55 8.25 -7.17
C SER A 267 7.21 8.46 -8.64
N ARG A 268 6.56 9.58 -8.91
CA ARG A 268 6.30 10.08 -10.26
C ARG A 268 7.60 10.47 -10.98
N ASP A 269 8.68 10.73 -10.26
CA ASP A 269 10.01 10.96 -10.82
C ASP A 269 10.65 9.70 -11.45
N GLN A 270 9.89 8.59 -11.50
CA GLN A 270 10.27 7.30 -12.11
C GLN A 270 11.31 6.53 -11.29
N THR A 271 11.65 7.02 -10.10
CA THR A 271 12.62 6.37 -9.21
C THR A 271 11.95 5.64 -8.05
N ILE A 272 12.70 4.70 -7.50
CA ILE A 272 12.39 4.04 -6.24
C ILE A 272 13.53 4.38 -5.28
N LYS A 273 13.20 4.77 -4.06
CA LYS A 273 14.19 5.05 -3.02
C LYS A 273 14.02 4.13 -1.82
N LEU A 274 15.15 3.71 -1.27
CA LEU A 274 15.25 2.87 -0.08
C LEU A 274 15.80 3.71 1.06
N PHE A 275 15.11 3.67 2.19
CA PHE A 275 15.48 4.39 3.40
C PHE A 275 15.69 3.41 4.54
N ASP A 276 16.79 3.57 5.25
CA ASP A 276 17.11 2.77 6.43
C ASP A 276 16.27 3.16 7.63
N MET A 277 15.74 2.19 8.35
CA MET A 277 14.93 2.42 9.53
C MET A 277 15.76 2.12 10.81
N PRO A 278 15.60 2.86 11.90
CA PRO A 278 14.61 3.95 12.13
C PRO A 278 15.11 5.35 11.76
N HIS A 279 16.31 5.48 11.20
CA HIS A 279 16.93 6.80 10.96
C HIS A 279 16.41 7.51 9.70
N VAL A 280 15.73 6.77 8.82
CA VAL A 280 15.18 7.22 7.52
C VAL A 280 16.24 7.92 6.67
N ALA A 281 17.46 7.38 6.70
CA ALA A 281 18.52 7.81 5.82
C ALA A 281 18.37 7.13 4.45
N GLU A 282 18.48 7.90 3.37
CA GLU A 282 18.47 7.32 2.02
C GLU A 282 19.69 6.45 1.83
N GLN A 283 19.48 5.15 1.65
CA GLN A 283 20.54 4.19 1.34
C GLN A 283 20.81 4.10 -0.16
N ARG A 284 19.74 4.11 -0.95
CA ARG A 284 19.84 3.81 -2.38
C ARG A 284 18.68 4.36 -3.19
N THR A 285 18.98 4.78 -4.41
CA THR A 285 18.00 5.10 -5.45
C THR A 285 18.07 4.06 -6.58
N LEU A 286 16.94 3.40 -6.88
CA LEU A 286 16.81 2.47 -8.00
C LEU A 286 16.23 3.21 -9.21
N LYS A 287 16.87 3.04 -10.36
CA LYS A 287 16.48 3.66 -11.63
C LYS A 287 16.20 2.58 -12.67
N GLY A 288 15.20 2.81 -13.52
CA GLY A 288 14.89 1.89 -14.60
C GLY A 288 13.47 2.03 -15.15
N HIS A 289 12.46 2.32 -14.31
CA HIS A 289 11.15 2.68 -14.82
C HIS A 289 11.21 3.96 -15.64
N THR A 290 10.33 4.05 -16.64
CA THR A 290 10.26 5.19 -17.58
C THR A 290 8.99 6.01 -17.42
N ALA A 291 8.18 5.68 -16.42
CA ALA A 291 7.01 6.43 -16.00
C ALA A 291 6.80 6.27 -14.48
N TRP A 292 5.75 6.85 -13.97
CA TRP A 292 5.42 6.87 -12.54
C TRP A 292 5.38 5.48 -11.90
N VAL A 293 6.11 5.26 -10.79
CA VAL A 293 6.05 4.03 -9.98
C VAL A 293 4.81 4.07 -9.10
N ARG A 294 3.88 3.15 -9.34
CA ARG A 294 2.52 3.15 -8.77
C ARG A 294 2.31 2.19 -7.62
N ALA A 295 3.06 1.11 -7.57
CA ALA A 295 2.91 0.11 -6.53
C ALA A 295 4.23 -0.59 -6.24
N LEU A 296 4.37 -1.03 -5.00
CA LEU A 296 5.52 -1.73 -4.47
C LEU A 296 5.03 -2.93 -3.66
N ALA A 297 5.74 -4.05 -3.75
CA ALA A 297 5.55 -5.21 -2.91
C ALA A 297 6.91 -5.82 -2.58
N VAL A 298 7.06 -6.37 -1.38
CA VAL A 298 8.32 -6.98 -0.92
C VAL A 298 8.05 -8.42 -0.56
N THR A 299 8.95 -9.33 -0.94
CA THR A 299 8.84 -10.75 -0.57
C THR A 299 8.96 -10.95 0.95
N PRO A 300 8.36 -12.03 1.50
CA PRO A 300 8.34 -12.28 2.94
C PRO A 300 9.74 -12.36 3.59
N ASP A 301 10.76 -12.73 2.84
CA ASP A 301 12.16 -12.80 3.30
C ASP A 301 12.91 -11.45 3.21
N SER A 302 12.24 -10.38 2.80
CA SER A 302 12.83 -9.04 2.63
C SER A 302 13.96 -8.95 1.60
N LYS A 303 14.08 -9.90 0.65
CA LYS A 303 15.18 -9.92 -0.32
C LYS A 303 14.82 -9.35 -1.68
N VAL A 304 13.56 -9.48 -2.11
CA VAL A 304 13.11 -9.04 -3.44
C VAL A 304 12.08 -7.93 -3.30
N LEU A 305 12.32 -6.83 -4.00
CA LEU A 305 11.34 -5.80 -4.24
C LEU A 305 10.71 -6.01 -5.62
N ILE A 306 9.40 -5.88 -5.69
CA ILE A 306 8.63 -5.88 -6.93
C ILE A 306 8.00 -4.50 -7.06
N SER A 307 8.13 -3.89 -8.23
CA SER A 307 7.58 -2.56 -8.51
C SER A 307 6.74 -2.58 -9.78
N ALA A 308 5.68 -1.79 -9.79
CA ALA A 308 4.81 -1.61 -10.95
C ALA A 308 4.69 -0.14 -11.33
N SER A 309 4.57 0.14 -12.64
CA SER A 309 4.64 1.49 -13.16
C SER A 309 3.62 1.74 -14.28
N ASP A 310 3.38 3.04 -14.52
CA ASP A 310 2.63 3.53 -15.67
C ASP A 310 3.31 3.22 -17.01
N ASP A 311 4.58 2.75 -16.99
CA ASP A 311 5.29 2.24 -18.18
C ASP A 311 4.80 0.84 -18.62
N ALA A 312 3.73 0.32 -18.02
CA ALA A 312 3.12 -0.99 -18.27
C ALA A 312 4.01 -2.18 -17.88
N THR A 313 5.11 -1.95 -17.17
CA THR A 313 6.03 -2.99 -16.71
C THR A 313 5.93 -3.26 -15.22
N ILE A 314 6.31 -4.48 -14.85
CA ILE A 314 6.62 -4.89 -13.49
C ILE A 314 8.11 -5.23 -13.45
N ARG A 315 8.83 -4.73 -12.45
CA ARG A 315 10.26 -4.97 -12.28
C ARG A 315 10.56 -5.63 -10.95
N PHE A 316 11.55 -6.51 -10.96
CA PHE A 316 12.02 -7.26 -9.81
C PHE A 316 13.45 -6.84 -9.50
N TRP A 317 13.71 -6.51 -8.24
CA TRP A 317 14.96 -5.95 -7.78
C TRP A 317 15.50 -6.77 -6.62
N ASP A 318 16.77 -7.06 -6.65
CA ASP A 318 17.51 -7.62 -5.52
C ASP A 318 17.81 -6.48 -4.52
N LEU A 319 17.22 -6.54 -3.34
CA LEU A 319 17.37 -5.50 -2.34
C LEU A 319 18.79 -5.42 -1.76
N SER A 320 19.56 -6.50 -1.82
CA SER A 320 20.94 -6.52 -1.31
C SER A 320 21.88 -5.61 -2.10
N ASN A 321 21.69 -5.55 -3.43
CA ASN A 321 22.57 -4.81 -4.32
C ASN A 321 21.86 -3.74 -5.16
N GLY A 322 20.51 -3.72 -5.18
CA GLY A 322 19.68 -2.79 -5.93
C GLY A 322 19.60 -3.07 -7.44
N ARG A 323 20.05 -4.24 -7.89
CA ARG A 323 20.00 -4.62 -9.30
C ARG A 323 18.61 -5.07 -9.71
N CYS A 324 18.10 -4.53 -10.82
CA CYS A 324 16.94 -5.07 -11.50
C CYS A 324 17.36 -6.35 -12.24
N PHE A 325 16.84 -7.49 -11.81
CA PHE A 325 17.14 -8.77 -12.45
C PHE A 325 16.07 -9.24 -13.43
N ARG A 326 14.85 -8.67 -13.36
CA ARG A 326 13.75 -9.02 -14.26
C ARG A 326 12.87 -7.83 -14.56
N THR A 327 12.37 -7.77 -15.79
CA THR A 327 11.35 -6.82 -16.24
C THR A 327 10.29 -7.59 -17.02
N LEU A 328 9.04 -7.55 -16.55
CA LEU A 328 7.89 -8.11 -17.23
C LEU A 328 7.17 -7.00 -18.00
N LYS A 329 6.89 -7.23 -19.28
CA LYS A 329 5.88 -6.47 -20.04
C LYS A 329 4.51 -7.02 -19.67
N ALA A 330 4.03 -6.64 -18.49
CA ALA A 330 2.91 -7.31 -17.85
C ALA A 330 1.56 -6.98 -18.49
N HIS A 331 1.38 -5.75 -18.92
CA HIS A 331 0.10 -5.23 -19.37
C HIS A 331 0.23 -4.37 -20.63
N THR A 332 -0.89 -4.03 -21.24
CA THR A 332 -0.94 -3.12 -22.42
C THR A 332 -1.14 -1.67 -22.04
N ALA A 333 -1.36 -1.39 -20.74
CA ALA A 333 -1.46 -0.04 -20.19
C ALA A 333 -0.83 -0.02 -18.78
N GLY A 334 -0.72 1.15 -18.16
CA GLY A 334 -0.07 1.35 -16.88
C GLY A 334 -0.56 0.39 -15.79
N VAL A 335 0.38 -0.20 -15.05
CA VAL A 335 0.10 -1.09 -13.92
C VAL A 335 -0.07 -0.25 -12.67
N ARG A 336 -1.25 -0.33 -12.06
CA ARG A 336 -1.68 0.55 -10.95
C ARG A 336 -1.47 -0.02 -9.58
N SER A 337 -1.55 -1.34 -9.45
CA SER A 337 -1.41 -2.03 -8.17
C SER A 337 -0.82 -3.40 -8.37
N ILE A 338 -0.02 -3.82 -7.42
CA ILE A 338 0.47 -5.20 -7.28
C ILE A 338 0.34 -5.64 -5.84
N THR A 339 0.19 -6.93 -5.64
CA THR A 339 0.20 -7.57 -4.33
C THR A 339 0.76 -8.99 -4.45
N LEU A 340 1.51 -9.42 -3.44
CA LEU A 340 1.95 -10.81 -3.32
C LEU A 340 0.92 -11.63 -2.55
N SER A 341 0.81 -12.91 -2.90
CA SER A 341 0.10 -13.88 -2.06
C SER A 341 0.79 -14.00 -0.69
N PRO A 342 0.07 -14.44 0.36
CA PRO A 342 0.65 -14.57 1.71
C PRO A 342 1.90 -15.45 1.78
N ASP A 343 1.97 -16.46 0.91
CA ASP A 343 3.13 -17.35 0.76
C ASP A 343 4.27 -16.77 -0.09
N GLY A 344 4.08 -15.59 -0.69
CA GLY A 344 5.05 -14.93 -1.57
C GLY A 344 5.27 -15.58 -2.95
N MET A 345 4.53 -16.66 -3.26
CA MET A 345 4.74 -17.45 -4.48
C MET A 345 3.98 -16.93 -5.70
N LYS A 346 2.91 -16.16 -5.48
CA LYS A 346 2.10 -15.57 -6.54
C LYS A 346 2.08 -14.05 -6.44
N LEU A 347 2.01 -13.41 -7.58
CA LEU A 347 1.87 -11.96 -7.71
C LEU A 347 0.57 -11.66 -8.46
N ALA A 348 -0.26 -10.78 -7.95
CA ALA A 348 -1.38 -10.23 -8.69
C ALA A 348 -1.06 -8.79 -9.13
N SER A 349 -1.49 -8.42 -10.33
CA SER A 349 -1.32 -7.08 -10.88
C SER A 349 -2.62 -6.55 -11.47
N ALA A 350 -2.91 -5.26 -11.24
CA ALA A 350 -4.08 -4.55 -11.76
C ALA A 350 -3.68 -3.39 -12.67
N SER A 351 -4.39 -3.19 -13.77
CA SER A 351 -4.00 -2.25 -14.80
C SER A 351 -5.15 -1.42 -15.38
N TRP A 352 -4.78 -0.30 -15.98
CA TRP A 352 -5.64 0.50 -16.83
C TRP A 352 -6.12 -0.23 -18.09
N ASP A 353 -5.51 -1.37 -18.46
CA ASP A 353 -6.00 -2.24 -19.53
C ASP A 353 -7.28 -3.02 -19.16
N ARG A 354 -7.88 -2.74 -17.99
CA ARG A 354 -9.12 -3.31 -17.45
C ARG A 354 -8.98 -4.76 -16.98
N THR A 355 -7.76 -5.25 -16.83
CA THR A 355 -7.49 -6.62 -16.39
C THR A 355 -6.79 -6.67 -15.05
N VAL A 356 -6.98 -7.77 -14.35
CA VAL A 356 -6.11 -8.24 -13.27
C VAL A 356 -5.42 -9.48 -13.77
N LYS A 357 -4.12 -9.61 -13.57
CA LYS A 357 -3.33 -10.78 -13.96
C LYS A 357 -2.69 -11.43 -12.75
N LEU A 358 -2.59 -12.74 -12.80
CA LEU A 358 -1.92 -13.56 -11.80
C LEU A 358 -0.65 -14.14 -12.41
N TRP A 359 0.43 -14.05 -11.66
CA TRP A 359 1.77 -14.51 -12.03
C TRP A 359 2.31 -15.46 -10.99
N GLU A 360 3.15 -16.39 -11.39
CA GLU A 360 3.87 -17.32 -10.52
C GLU A 360 5.34 -17.29 -10.88
N GLY A 361 6.22 -17.36 -9.87
CA GLY A 361 7.66 -17.51 -10.05
C GLY A 361 8.06 -18.96 -10.37
N GLY A 362 9.38 -19.21 -10.41
CA GLY A 362 9.93 -20.54 -10.67
C GLY A 362 10.12 -20.86 -12.15
N ALA A 363 10.92 -21.89 -12.41
CA ALA A 363 11.15 -22.38 -13.78
C ALA A 363 9.84 -22.92 -14.38
N GLU A 364 9.69 -22.77 -15.69
CA GLU A 364 8.63 -23.46 -16.41
C GLU A 364 8.74 -24.97 -16.11
N ARG A 365 7.67 -25.57 -15.59
CA ARG A 365 7.60 -27.04 -15.52
C ARG A 365 7.42 -27.51 -16.97
N GLU A 366 8.45 -28.20 -17.50
CA GLU A 366 8.39 -28.88 -18.78
C GLU A 366 7.19 -29.86 -18.86
#